data_6f5d22595e0b05759994890b5a76981a
#
_entry.id   6f5d22595e0b05759994890b5a76981a
#
_cell.length_a   1.000
_cell.length_b   1.000
_cell.length_c   1.000
_cell.angle_alpha   90.00
_cell.angle_beta   90.00
_cell.angle_gamma   90.00
#
_symmetry.space_group_name_H-M   'P 1'
#
loop_
_entity.id
_entity.type
_entity.pdbx_description
1 polymer ?
#
loop_
_entity_poly.entity_id
_entity_poly.type
_entity_poly.pdbx_seq_one_letter_code
_entity_poly.pdbx_strand_id
1 'polypeptide(L)'
;MNGLSLIRKTFRLEETERVPWVPFVGVHGAELIGVDAESYLKSSKHIVAGISKSVELYKPDGIPVVFDLQLEAETLGCKLIWSKENPPAVVSHPLSEGINLSSLQIPEKTDGRFPVVLEATAELRKKYPDIALYGLITGPFTLALHLMGTEIFMKMFEDPDTVQKVMDFCSRVGMKHAELLIEAGCDVIAVVDPMTSQIDPQSFETFVSQHVKNIFDLIRIRNKFSAFFVCGHAQQNIEVMCDCHPDNISIDENIPLDFVKEIALSKNISFGGNLKLTVVLLMGDTEDVRHDTLACLDLGGKKGFILSPGCDLPMATPVANIQAVSELIYNQYLQDVTRNLEKKDSKLDILNMRDYGKSDKVIVDIVTLDSESCAPCQYMVEVVKRIAPHFEGVVEWREHSIKKMEAVSFMSSLMVKNIPTICIDGKIAFVSQIPPQSQLIEAIQKRINEKIKLKIRSKHSEILILGETEEECKELNKLVKRAIAELGKNTQISVITDKEQLASFGVKRGPATILVNYKLKSEVIIPSLDVIKEWIKDV
;
A
#
# COMPACT_ATOMS: atom_id res chain seq x y z
N MET A 1 -2.08 -2.86 -36.85
CA MET A 1 -2.08 -4.14 -36.09
C MET A 1 -3.23 -4.13 -35.13
N ASN A 2 -3.94 -5.27 -34.89
CA ASN A 2 -4.98 -5.33 -33.85
C ASN A 2 -4.37 -5.50 -32.44
N GLY A 3 -5.16 -5.21 -31.39
CA GLY A 3 -4.69 -5.22 -30.01
C GLY A 3 -4.13 -6.57 -29.56
N LEU A 4 -4.83 -7.67 -29.87
CA LEU A 4 -4.38 -9.02 -29.54
C LEU A 4 -3.00 -9.34 -30.15
N SER A 5 -2.79 -8.96 -31.40
CA SER A 5 -1.50 -9.18 -32.09
C SER A 5 -0.39 -8.32 -31.47
N LEU A 6 -0.71 -7.10 -31.06
CA LEU A 6 0.23 -6.19 -30.42
C LEU A 6 0.67 -6.74 -29.06
N ILE A 7 -0.28 -7.18 -28.22
CA ILE A 7 -0.02 -7.83 -26.94
C ILE A 7 0.87 -9.09 -27.11
N ARG A 8 0.53 -9.97 -28.07
CA ARG A 8 1.32 -11.18 -28.34
C ARG A 8 2.77 -10.90 -28.71
N LYS A 9 3.02 -9.88 -29.54
CA LYS A 9 4.37 -9.46 -29.90
C LYS A 9 5.14 -8.92 -28.69
N THR A 10 4.48 -8.11 -27.86
CA THR A 10 5.10 -7.56 -26.66
C THR A 10 5.52 -8.65 -25.69
N PHE A 11 4.68 -9.66 -25.45
CA PHE A 11 5.03 -10.83 -24.61
C PHE A 11 6.23 -11.61 -25.17
N ARG A 12 6.42 -11.62 -26.49
CA ARG A 12 7.56 -12.27 -27.16
C ARG A 12 8.79 -11.38 -27.27
N LEU A 13 8.76 -10.18 -26.66
CA LEU A 13 9.83 -9.18 -26.73
C LEU A 13 10.16 -8.74 -28.17
N GLU A 14 9.20 -8.86 -29.08
CA GLU A 14 9.32 -8.30 -30.42
C GLU A 14 9.09 -6.78 -30.36
N GLU A 15 9.79 -6.02 -31.21
CA GLU A 15 9.56 -4.59 -31.32
C GLU A 15 8.18 -4.29 -31.91
N THR A 16 7.48 -3.33 -31.31
CA THR A 16 6.12 -2.95 -31.69
C THR A 16 6.06 -1.53 -32.25
N GLU A 17 5.05 -1.25 -33.06
CA GLU A 17 4.84 0.09 -33.63
C GLU A 17 4.54 1.15 -32.55
N ARG A 18 3.86 0.75 -31.48
CA ARG A 18 3.56 1.54 -30.29
C ARG A 18 3.46 0.64 -29.06
N VAL A 19 3.46 1.24 -27.89
CA VAL A 19 3.23 0.55 -26.62
C VAL A 19 1.77 0.10 -26.57
N PRO A 20 1.46 -1.18 -26.21
CA PRO A 20 0.08 -1.62 -25.96
C PRO A 20 -0.48 -1.01 -24.69
N TRP A 21 -1.81 -0.81 -24.69
CA TRP A 21 -2.60 -0.25 -23.62
C TRP A 21 -3.55 -1.29 -23.01
N VAL A 22 -3.46 -1.50 -21.70
CA VAL A 22 -4.33 -2.40 -20.94
C VAL A 22 -4.88 -1.67 -19.72
N PRO A 23 -6.04 -1.01 -19.80
CA PRO A 23 -6.70 -0.44 -18.62
C PRO A 23 -7.20 -1.55 -17.70
N PHE A 24 -6.87 -1.49 -16.43
CA PHE A 24 -7.40 -2.46 -15.46
C PHE A 24 -8.79 -2.02 -15.00
N VAL A 25 -9.78 -2.28 -15.83
CA VAL A 25 -11.18 -1.94 -15.58
C VAL A 25 -11.85 -3.08 -14.81
N GLY A 26 -11.91 -2.94 -13.49
CA GLY A 26 -12.73 -3.78 -12.62
C GLY A 26 -14.05 -3.10 -12.29
N VAL A 27 -14.25 -2.68 -11.04
CA VAL A 27 -15.47 -1.99 -10.59
C VAL A 27 -15.70 -0.62 -11.24
N HIS A 28 -14.69 -0.02 -11.85
CA HIS A 28 -14.86 1.17 -12.70
C HIS A 28 -15.84 0.90 -13.85
N GLY A 29 -15.94 -0.35 -14.36
CA GLY A 29 -16.94 -0.74 -15.33
C GLY A 29 -18.38 -0.58 -14.85
N ALA A 30 -18.63 -0.68 -13.55
CA ALA A 30 -19.92 -0.44 -12.92
C ALA A 30 -20.33 1.03 -13.03
N GLU A 31 -19.40 1.95 -12.75
CA GLU A 31 -19.62 3.40 -12.91
C GLU A 31 -20.01 3.77 -14.33
N LEU A 32 -19.35 3.17 -15.34
CA LEU A 32 -19.64 3.45 -16.74
C LEU A 32 -21.05 3.10 -17.20
N ILE A 33 -21.75 2.26 -16.43
CA ILE A 33 -23.15 1.85 -16.72
C ILE A 33 -24.14 2.24 -15.63
N GLY A 34 -23.68 2.95 -14.57
CA GLY A 34 -24.53 3.49 -13.51
C GLY A 34 -25.09 2.42 -12.56
N VAL A 35 -24.33 1.37 -12.26
CA VAL A 35 -24.69 0.35 -11.26
C VAL A 35 -23.67 0.32 -10.14
N ASP A 36 -24.02 -0.24 -8.97
CA ASP A 36 -23.06 -0.44 -7.87
C ASP A 36 -22.13 -1.62 -8.13
N ALA A 37 -21.01 -1.67 -7.41
CA ALA A 37 -19.97 -2.68 -7.58
C ALA A 37 -20.47 -4.11 -7.26
N GLU A 38 -21.32 -4.28 -6.25
CA GLU A 38 -21.91 -5.58 -5.91
C GLU A 38 -22.78 -6.11 -7.05
N SER A 39 -23.70 -5.28 -7.55
CA SER A 39 -24.58 -5.62 -8.68
C SER A 39 -23.78 -5.94 -9.94
N TYR A 40 -22.67 -5.22 -10.16
CA TYR A 40 -21.77 -5.43 -11.28
C TYR A 40 -21.08 -6.80 -11.21
N LEU A 41 -20.42 -7.10 -10.10
CA LEU A 41 -19.65 -8.32 -9.93
C LEU A 41 -20.50 -9.61 -9.81
N LYS A 42 -21.81 -9.45 -9.60
CA LYS A 42 -22.78 -10.57 -9.52
C LYS A 42 -23.55 -10.82 -10.81
N SER A 43 -23.27 -10.09 -11.90
CA SER A 43 -24.04 -10.19 -13.14
C SER A 43 -23.14 -10.23 -14.38
N SER A 44 -23.19 -11.36 -15.11
CA SER A 44 -22.49 -11.48 -16.41
C SER A 44 -22.90 -10.38 -17.39
N LYS A 45 -24.19 -10.01 -17.42
CA LYS A 45 -24.71 -8.93 -18.28
C LYS A 45 -24.11 -7.57 -17.93
N HIS A 46 -23.99 -7.24 -16.63
CA HIS A 46 -23.40 -5.98 -16.20
C HIS A 46 -21.89 -5.95 -16.52
N ILE A 47 -21.16 -7.04 -16.27
CA ILE A 47 -19.74 -7.16 -16.63
C ILE A 47 -19.56 -6.93 -18.13
N VAL A 48 -20.34 -7.62 -18.99
CA VAL A 48 -20.27 -7.45 -20.43
C VAL A 48 -20.60 -6.01 -20.85
N ALA A 49 -21.62 -5.39 -20.25
CA ALA A 49 -22.00 -4.01 -20.57
C ALA A 49 -20.91 -3.01 -20.17
N GLY A 50 -20.38 -3.09 -18.95
CA GLY A 50 -19.34 -2.19 -18.45
C GLY A 50 -18.01 -2.32 -19.22
N ILE A 51 -17.56 -3.56 -19.46
CA ILE A 51 -16.37 -3.82 -20.30
C ILE A 51 -16.59 -3.35 -21.73
N SER A 52 -17.79 -3.55 -22.30
CA SER A 52 -18.10 -3.03 -23.65
C SER A 52 -18.03 -1.51 -23.71
N LYS A 53 -18.52 -0.84 -22.67
CA LYS A 53 -18.45 0.61 -22.57
C LYS A 53 -17.02 1.12 -22.43
N SER A 54 -16.20 0.42 -21.66
CA SER A 54 -14.78 0.75 -21.53
C SER A 54 -14.00 0.55 -22.83
N VAL A 55 -14.30 -0.50 -23.61
CA VAL A 55 -13.70 -0.71 -24.94
C VAL A 55 -14.04 0.44 -25.88
N GLU A 56 -15.30 0.90 -25.89
CA GLU A 56 -15.74 2.06 -26.68
C GLU A 56 -14.96 3.32 -26.31
N LEU A 57 -14.83 3.62 -25.01
CA LEU A 57 -14.28 4.86 -24.50
C LEU A 57 -12.74 4.89 -24.51
N TYR A 58 -12.09 3.77 -24.16
CA TYR A 58 -10.65 3.72 -23.87
C TYR A 58 -9.82 3.03 -24.95
N LYS A 59 -10.46 2.39 -25.92
CA LYS A 59 -9.81 1.73 -27.09
C LYS A 59 -8.62 0.85 -26.69
N PRO A 60 -8.79 -0.10 -25.75
CA PRO A 60 -7.70 -0.91 -25.24
C PRO A 60 -7.18 -1.94 -26.24
N ASP A 61 -5.92 -2.37 -26.09
CA ASP A 61 -5.34 -3.51 -26.80
C ASP A 61 -5.60 -4.84 -26.08
N GLY A 62 -5.72 -4.77 -24.76
CA GLY A 62 -6.12 -5.85 -23.88
C GLY A 62 -6.95 -5.29 -22.74
N ILE A 63 -7.80 -6.14 -22.14
CA ILE A 63 -8.68 -5.75 -21.05
C ILE A 63 -8.97 -6.93 -20.13
N PRO A 64 -8.93 -6.77 -18.80
CA PRO A 64 -9.42 -7.77 -17.87
C PRO A 64 -10.94 -7.91 -18.00
N VAL A 65 -11.42 -9.16 -17.93
CA VAL A 65 -12.86 -9.44 -17.91
C VAL A 65 -13.50 -8.95 -16.60
N VAL A 66 -12.81 -9.25 -15.51
CA VAL A 66 -13.16 -8.83 -14.15
C VAL A 66 -11.88 -8.66 -13.34
N PHE A 67 -11.91 -7.77 -12.36
CA PHE A 67 -10.84 -7.65 -11.38
C PHE A 67 -11.43 -7.95 -9.99
N ASP A 68 -11.40 -9.23 -9.60
CA ASP A 68 -12.00 -9.73 -8.36
C ASP A 68 -11.12 -10.83 -7.76
N LEU A 69 -10.39 -10.49 -6.72
CA LEU A 69 -9.48 -11.40 -6.02
C LEU A 69 -10.17 -12.19 -4.90
N GLN A 70 -11.48 -12.05 -4.74
CA GLN A 70 -12.25 -12.71 -3.70
C GLN A 70 -13.12 -13.87 -4.23
N LEU A 71 -13.16 -14.06 -5.55
CA LEU A 71 -13.98 -15.08 -6.21
C LEU A 71 -13.69 -16.49 -5.70
N GLU A 72 -12.40 -16.89 -5.67
CA GLU A 72 -11.97 -18.19 -5.18
C GLU A 72 -12.20 -18.31 -3.67
N ALA A 73 -11.85 -17.28 -2.91
CA ALA A 73 -12.00 -17.25 -1.45
C ALA A 73 -13.48 -17.42 -1.04
N GLU A 74 -14.41 -16.68 -1.69
CA GLU A 74 -15.85 -16.82 -1.47
C GLU A 74 -16.32 -18.26 -1.74
N THR A 75 -15.91 -18.82 -2.87
CA THR A 75 -16.31 -20.18 -3.27
C THR A 75 -15.76 -21.23 -2.30
N LEU A 76 -14.62 -20.97 -1.67
CA LEU A 76 -14.01 -21.82 -0.65
C LEU A 76 -14.55 -21.58 0.77
N GLY A 77 -15.58 -20.72 0.91
CA GLY A 77 -16.31 -20.55 2.17
C GLY A 77 -15.90 -19.34 2.99
N CYS A 78 -15.04 -18.47 2.48
CA CYS A 78 -14.80 -17.16 3.10
C CYS A 78 -16.06 -16.30 3.05
N LYS A 79 -16.42 -15.65 4.15
CA LYS A 79 -17.49 -14.64 4.16
C LYS A 79 -16.95 -13.33 3.62
N LEU A 80 -17.77 -12.66 2.80
CA LEU A 80 -17.46 -11.38 2.22
C LEU A 80 -18.36 -10.28 2.79
N ILE A 81 -17.80 -9.08 2.95
CA ILE A 81 -18.58 -7.84 3.08
C ILE A 81 -18.56 -7.15 1.72
N TRP A 82 -19.75 -6.91 1.18
CA TRP A 82 -19.96 -6.24 -0.09
C TRP A 82 -20.02 -4.73 0.07
N SER A 83 -19.40 -4.03 -0.88
CA SER A 83 -19.41 -2.57 -0.98
C SER A 83 -20.17 -2.13 -2.23
N LYS A 84 -20.66 -0.89 -2.23
CA LYS A 84 -21.28 -0.29 -3.42
C LYS A 84 -20.26 0.27 -4.41
N GLU A 85 -19.08 0.63 -3.91
CA GLU A 85 -18.05 1.37 -4.68
C GLU A 85 -16.74 0.57 -4.86
N ASN A 86 -16.55 -0.51 -4.08
CA ASN A 86 -15.32 -1.29 -4.07
C ASN A 86 -15.59 -2.77 -4.31
N PRO A 87 -14.57 -3.55 -4.71
CA PRO A 87 -14.62 -5.01 -4.61
C PRO A 87 -14.93 -5.45 -3.18
N PRO A 88 -15.50 -6.67 -2.98
CA PRO A 88 -15.82 -7.13 -1.64
C PRO A 88 -14.55 -7.41 -0.82
N ALA A 89 -14.66 -7.35 0.52
CA ALA A 89 -13.59 -7.66 1.46
C ALA A 89 -13.83 -8.99 2.16
N VAL A 90 -12.77 -9.81 2.33
CA VAL A 90 -12.82 -11.08 3.08
C VAL A 90 -12.86 -10.78 4.59
N VAL A 91 -13.81 -11.37 5.32
CA VAL A 91 -13.99 -11.14 6.76
C VAL A 91 -14.03 -12.42 7.60
N SER A 92 -13.87 -13.58 6.99
CA SER A 92 -13.70 -14.85 7.71
C SER A 92 -12.63 -15.71 7.04
N HIS A 93 -11.99 -16.53 7.85
CA HIS A 93 -10.85 -17.36 7.45
C HIS A 93 -11.13 -18.80 7.83
N PRO A 94 -11.72 -19.62 6.94
CA PRO A 94 -12.22 -20.96 7.26
C PRO A 94 -11.22 -21.86 7.99
N LEU A 95 -9.95 -21.82 7.59
CA LEU A 95 -8.91 -22.68 8.21
C LEU A 95 -8.54 -22.21 9.63
N SER A 96 -8.59 -20.91 9.92
CA SER A 96 -8.40 -20.37 11.27
C SER A 96 -9.64 -20.60 12.15
N GLU A 97 -10.82 -20.74 11.55
CA GLU A 97 -12.08 -21.03 12.23
C GLU A 97 -12.29 -22.54 12.50
N GLY A 98 -11.30 -23.38 12.18
CA GLY A 98 -11.31 -24.81 12.48
C GLY A 98 -11.83 -25.71 11.36
N ILE A 99 -12.12 -25.18 10.18
CA ILE A 99 -12.41 -25.98 8.99
C ILE A 99 -11.14 -26.74 8.59
N ASN A 100 -11.27 -28.04 8.31
CA ASN A 100 -10.11 -28.84 7.86
C ASN A 100 -9.86 -28.63 6.38
N LEU A 101 -8.59 -28.45 5.98
CA LEU A 101 -8.19 -28.30 4.58
C LEU A 101 -8.71 -29.45 3.69
N SER A 102 -8.73 -30.69 4.21
CA SER A 102 -9.22 -31.85 3.48
C SER A 102 -10.72 -31.83 3.15
N SER A 103 -11.50 -30.96 3.79
CA SER A 103 -12.92 -30.80 3.52
C SER A 103 -13.19 -29.78 2.41
N LEU A 104 -12.22 -28.94 2.07
CA LEU A 104 -12.33 -27.98 0.98
C LEU A 104 -12.19 -28.71 -0.36
N GLN A 105 -13.04 -28.33 -1.32
CA GLN A 105 -13.01 -28.89 -2.68
C GLN A 105 -12.45 -27.85 -3.65
N ILE A 106 -11.74 -28.32 -4.68
CA ILE A 106 -11.32 -27.46 -5.79
C ILE A 106 -12.58 -27.02 -6.54
N PRO A 107 -12.81 -25.71 -6.73
CA PRO A 107 -14.02 -25.19 -7.38
C PRO A 107 -14.20 -25.71 -8.81
N GLU A 108 -15.43 -26.01 -9.17
CA GLU A 108 -15.84 -26.36 -10.52
C GLU A 108 -16.56 -25.17 -11.19
N LYS A 109 -16.73 -25.24 -12.51
CA LYS A 109 -17.33 -24.16 -13.31
C LYS A 109 -18.75 -23.73 -12.88
N THR A 110 -19.43 -24.53 -12.07
CA THR A 110 -20.80 -24.28 -11.59
C THR A 110 -20.85 -23.69 -10.19
N ASP A 111 -19.71 -23.56 -9.51
CA ASP A 111 -19.65 -23.18 -8.11
C ASP A 111 -19.58 -21.65 -7.93
N GLY A 112 -20.18 -21.14 -6.87
CA GLY A 112 -20.16 -19.73 -6.51
C GLY A 112 -20.51 -18.80 -7.67
N ARG A 113 -19.67 -17.79 -7.90
CA ARG A 113 -19.82 -16.83 -9.00
C ARG A 113 -19.01 -17.18 -10.25
N PHE A 114 -18.35 -18.37 -10.33
CA PHE A 114 -17.64 -18.80 -11.54
C PHE A 114 -18.52 -18.74 -12.80
N PRO A 115 -19.80 -19.20 -12.78
CA PRO A 115 -20.66 -19.09 -13.96
C PRO A 115 -20.80 -17.67 -14.50
N VAL A 116 -20.89 -16.68 -13.61
CA VAL A 116 -21.03 -15.25 -13.98
C VAL A 116 -19.80 -14.78 -14.77
N VAL A 117 -18.60 -15.07 -14.27
CA VAL A 117 -17.34 -14.65 -14.91
C VAL A 117 -17.10 -15.39 -16.22
N LEU A 118 -17.33 -16.72 -16.24
CA LEU A 118 -17.11 -17.54 -17.41
C LEU A 118 -18.08 -17.20 -18.56
N GLU A 119 -19.35 -16.95 -18.24
CA GLU A 119 -20.35 -16.49 -19.22
C GLU A 119 -19.99 -15.13 -19.80
N ALA A 120 -19.59 -14.17 -18.94
CA ALA A 120 -19.13 -12.85 -19.39
C ALA A 120 -17.89 -12.96 -20.30
N THR A 121 -16.92 -13.82 -19.93
CA THR A 121 -15.71 -14.07 -20.73
C THR A 121 -16.06 -14.60 -22.11
N ALA A 122 -16.92 -15.61 -22.19
CA ALA A 122 -17.31 -16.22 -23.46
C ALA A 122 -18.08 -15.26 -24.37
N GLU A 123 -18.92 -14.38 -23.80
CA GLU A 123 -19.63 -13.36 -24.55
C GLU A 123 -18.67 -12.27 -25.06
N LEU A 124 -17.77 -11.76 -24.20
CA LEU A 124 -16.78 -10.76 -24.57
C LEU A 124 -15.82 -11.30 -25.64
N ARG A 125 -15.40 -12.56 -25.57
CA ARG A 125 -14.56 -13.19 -26.61
C ARG A 125 -15.24 -13.17 -27.99
N LYS A 126 -16.53 -13.47 -28.05
CA LYS A 126 -17.29 -13.40 -29.30
C LYS A 126 -17.40 -11.98 -29.84
N LYS A 127 -17.59 -11.01 -28.93
CA LYS A 127 -17.79 -9.61 -29.28
C LYS A 127 -16.51 -8.91 -29.71
N TYR A 128 -15.36 -9.26 -29.09
CA TYR A 128 -14.06 -8.59 -29.27
C TYR A 128 -12.95 -9.59 -29.62
N PRO A 129 -12.98 -10.19 -30.82
CA PRO A 129 -11.97 -11.18 -31.23
C PRO A 129 -10.56 -10.61 -31.35
N ASP A 130 -10.42 -9.30 -31.57
CA ASP A 130 -9.16 -8.59 -31.82
C ASP A 130 -8.54 -7.92 -30.60
N ILE A 131 -9.18 -8.02 -29.42
CA ILE A 131 -8.67 -7.49 -28.13
C ILE A 131 -8.20 -8.68 -27.29
N ALA A 132 -7.05 -8.55 -26.62
CA ALA A 132 -6.58 -9.56 -25.70
C ALA A 132 -7.45 -9.58 -24.43
N LEU A 133 -8.09 -10.70 -24.11
CA LEU A 133 -8.85 -10.86 -22.87
C LEU A 133 -7.94 -11.42 -21.78
N TYR A 134 -7.88 -10.68 -20.65
CA TYR A 134 -7.16 -11.06 -19.46
C TYR A 134 -8.13 -11.71 -18.47
N GLY A 135 -7.86 -12.95 -18.10
CA GLY A 135 -8.48 -13.62 -16.97
C GLY A 135 -7.61 -13.42 -15.73
N LEU A 136 -8.18 -12.94 -14.64
CA LEU A 136 -7.47 -12.77 -13.38
C LEU A 136 -7.78 -13.92 -12.43
N ILE A 137 -6.75 -14.42 -11.77
CA ILE A 137 -6.86 -15.40 -10.70
C ILE A 137 -6.14 -14.87 -9.46
N THR A 138 -6.67 -15.19 -8.30
CA THR A 138 -6.01 -14.89 -7.03
C THR A 138 -4.74 -15.73 -6.92
N GLY A 139 -3.61 -15.07 -6.67
CA GLY A 139 -2.34 -15.75 -6.47
C GLY A 139 -2.38 -16.69 -5.26
N PRO A 140 -1.61 -17.78 -5.28
CA PRO A 140 -1.68 -18.82 -4.26
C PRO A 140 -1.43 -18.31 -2.83
N PHE A 141 -0.53 -17.35 -2.65
CA PHE A 141 -0.21 -16.82 -1.33
C PHE A 141 -1.32 -15.89 -0.79
N THR A 142 -1.88 -15.04 -1.65
CA THR A 142 -3.04 -14.22 -1.28
C THR A 142 -4.25 -15.09 -0.96
N LEU A 143 -4.51 -16.14 -1.74
CA LEU A 143 -5.60 -17.07 -1.45
C LEU A 143 -5.37 -17.83 -0.15
N ALA A 144 -4.15 -18.32 0.11
CA ALA A 144 -3.79 -18.97 1.36
C ALA A 144 -4.02 -18.06 2.56
N LEU A 145 -3.69 -16.77 2.43
CA LEU A 145 -3.94 -15.78 3.46
C LEU A 145 -5.45 -15.51 3.64
N HIS A 146 -6.24 -15.50 2.57
CA HIS A 146 -7.70 -15.42 2.69
C HIS A 146 -8.28 -16.63 3.47
N LEU A 147 -7.71 -17.81 3.30
CA LEU A 147 -8.18 -19.01 4.01
C LEU A 147 -7.68 -19.10 5.46
N MET A 148 -6.46 -18.62 5.75
CA MET A 148 -5.78 -18.75 7.05
C MET A 148 -5.78 -17.47 7.88
N GLY A 149 -6.10 -16.32 7.29
CA GLY A 149 -5.88 -15.03 7.93
C GLY A 149 -4.39 -14.72 8.17
N THR A 150 -4.12 -13.70 8.96
CA THR A 150 -2.75 -13.25 9.26
C THR A 150 -1.92 -14.26 10.08
N GLU A 151 -2.53 -15.34 10.57
CA GLU A 151 -1.81 -16.42 11.24
C GLU A 151 -0.82 -17.15 10.33
N ILE A 152 -1.01 -17.07 9.01
CA ILE A 152 -0.11 -17.66 8.02
C ILE A 152 1.34 -17.20 8.25
N PHE A 153 1.57 -15.93 8.60
CA PHE A 153 2.90 -15.39 8.82
C PHE A 153 3.63 -16.04 9.99
N MET A 154 2.92 -16.37 11.08
CA MET A 154 3.51 -17.12 12.20
C MET A 154 3.71 -18.59 11.83
N LYS A 155 2.73 -19.21 11.17
CA LYS A 155 2.78 -20.62 10.77
C LYS A 155 3.89 -20.92 9.75
N MET A 156 4.32 -19.96 8.96
CA MET A 156 5.50 -20.10 8.09
C MET A 156 6.77 -20.48 8.89
N PHE A 157 6.87 -20.08 10.15
CA PHE A 157 7.99 -20.40 11.04
C PHE A 157 7.71 -21.58 11.97
N GLU A 158 6.48 -21.66 12.52
CA GLU A 158 6.13 -22.65 13.55
C GLU A 158 5.68 -23.99 12.96
N ASP A 159 5.01 -23.97 11.81
CA ASP A 159 4.44 -25.17 11.14
C ASP A 159 4.46 -24.99 9.61
N PRO A 160 5.66 -24.91 9.01
CA PRO A 160 5.82 -24.69 7.57
C PRO A 160 5.16 -25.78 6.71
N ASP A 161 5.09 -27.01 7.21
CA ASP A 161 4.46 -28.14 6.48
C ASP A 161 2.96 -27.91 6.27
N THR A 162 2.26 -27.33 7.25
CA THR A 162 0.85 -26.96 7.09
C THR A 162 0.69 -25.84 6.07
N VAL A 163 1.58 -24.83 6.09
CA VAL A 163 1.55 -23.76 5.08
C VAL A 163 1.78 -24.33 3.67
N GLN A 164 2.75 -25.23 3.50
CA GLN A 164 3.01 -25.88 2.20
C GLN A 164 1.81 -26.66 1.66
N LYS A 165 1.08 -27.38 2.53
CA LYS A 165 -0.16 -28.10 2.13
C LYS A 165 -1.25 -27.13 1.67
N VAL A 166 -1.41 -25.99 2.37
CA VAL A 166 -2.38 -24.96 1.96
C VAL A 166 -1.95 -24.32 0.65
N MET A 167 -0.68 -24.01 0.48
CA MET A 167 -0.13 -23.47 -0.77
C MET A 167 -0.31 -24.41 -1.95
N ASP A 168 -0.09 -25.72 -1.77
CA ASP A 168 -0.37 -26.74 -2.80
C ASP A 168 -1.86 -26.73 -3.19
N PHE A 169 -2.74 -26.70 -2.22
CA PHE A 169 -4.18 -26.61 -2.47
C PHE A 169 -4.55 -25.34 -3.24
N CYS A 170 -4.07 -24.18 -2.81
CA CYS A 170 -4.32 -22.90 -3.47
C CYS A 170 -3.76 -22.87 -4.91
N SER A 171 -2.58 -23.44 -5.13
CA SER A 171 -2.02 -23.62 -6.48
C SER A 171 -2.94 -24.43 -7.38
N ARG A 172 -3.47 -25.54 -6.90
CA ARG A 172 -4.42 -26.37 -7.67
C ARG A 172 -5.74 -25.64 -7.95
N VAL A 173 -6.23 -24.83 -7.01
CA VAL A 173 -7.39 -23.96 -7.24
C VAL A 173 -7.08 -22.95 -8.35
N GLY A 174 -5.94 -22.27 -8.29
CA GLY A 174 -5.49 -21.33 -9.32
C GLY A 174 -5.32 -21.98 -10.69
N MET A 175 -4.75 -23.20 -10.74
CA MET A 175 -4.64 -23.98 -11.99
C MET A 175 -6.00 -24.29 -12.59
N LYS A 176 -6.96 -24.73 -11.78
CA LYS A 176 -8.33 -25.01 -12.23
C LYS A 176 -9.02 -23.77 -12.75
N HIS A 177 -8.93 -22.64 -12.03
CA HIS A 177 -9.52 -21.37 -12.46
C HIS A 177 -8.89 -20.88 -13.77
N ALA A 178 -7.56 -20.97 -13.89
CA ALA A 178 -6.85 -20.65 -15.14
C ALA A 178 -7.37 -21.47 -16.33
N GLU A 179 -7.56 -22.79 -16.16
CA GLU A 179 -8.14 -23.67 -17.20
C GLU A 179 -9.54 -23.20 -17.61
N LEU A 180 -10.41 -22.94 -16.65
CA LEU A 180 -11.79 -22.47 -16.92
C LEU A 180 -11.81 -21.16 -17.70
N LEU A 181 -10.96 -20.20 -17.33
CA LEU A 181 -10.84 -18.90 -18.03
C LEU A 181 -10.27 -19.07 -19.45
N ILE A 182 -9.30 -19.95 -19.64
CA ILE A 182 -8.73 -20.28 -20.96
C ILE A 182 -9.80 -20.91 -21.86
N GLU A 183 -10.57 -21.85 -21.33
CA GLU A 183 -11.69 -22.50 -22.06
C GLU A 183 -12.79 -21.50 -22.41
N ALA A 184 -13.05 -20.52 -21.53
CA ALA A 184 -14.01 -19.45 -21.79
C ALA A 184 -13.52 -18.44 -22.83
N GLY A 185 -12.19 -18.36 -23.11
CA GLY A 185 -11.64 -17.56 -24.21
C GLY A 185 -10.60 -16.51 -23.84
N CYS A 186 -10.03 -16.55 -22.62
CA CYS A 186 -8.92 -15.66 -22.26
C CYS A 186 -7.64 -15.99 -23.04
N ASP A 187 -6.88 -14.95 -23.36
CA ASP A 187 -5.57 -15.03 -24.05
C ASP A 187 -4.41 -14.94 -23.05
N VAL A 188 -4.61 -14.21 -21.97
CA VAL A 188 -3.65 -14.00 -20.90
C VAL A 188 -4.30 -14.37 -19.57
N ILE A 189 -3.57 -15.09 -18.72
CA ILE A 189 -3.97 -15.32 -17.33
C ILE A 189 -3.05 -14.52 -16.43
N ALA A 190 -3.61 -13.58 -15.69
CA ALA A 190 -2.89 -12.78 -14.71
C ALA A 190 -3.04 -13.41 -13.32
N VAL A 191 -1.93 -13.88 -12.76
CA VAL A 191 -1.84 -14.31 -11.36
C VAL A 191 -1.57 -13.07 -10.52
N VAL A 192 -2.56 -12.64 -9.74
CA VAL A 192 -2.51 -11.42 -8.96
C VAL A 192 -2.27 -11.78 -7.49
N ASP A 193 -1.06 -11.52 -6.98
CA ASP A 193 -0.64 -11.98 -5.65
C ASP A 193 -0.07 -10.85 -4.78
N PRO A 194 -0.91 -9.85 -4.41
CA PRO A 194 -0.47 -8.66 -3.68
C PRO A 194 0.13 -8.97 -2.31
N MET A 195 -0.28 -10.06 -1.67
CA MET A 195 0.22 -10.39 -0.33
C MET A 195 1.66 -10.90 -0.33
N THR A 196 2.22 -11.26 -1.48
CA THR A 196 3.65 -11.56 -1.61
C THR A 196 4.54 -10.33 -1.34
N SER A 197 4.00 -9.12 -1.39
CA SER A 197 4.69 -7.90 -0.95
C SER A 197 5.01 -7.89 0.56
N GLN A 198 4.36 -8.75 1.36
CA GLN A 198 4.49 -8.83 2.81
C GLN A 198 5.57 -9.81 3.29
N ILE A 199 6.20 -10.55 2.38
CA ILE A 199 7.22 -11.55 2.68
C ILE A 199 8.55 -11.21 2.00
N ASP A 200 9.63 -11.68 2.61
CA ASP A 200 10.98 -11.52 2.05
C ASP A 200 11.25 -12.52 0.90
N PRO A 201 12.32 -12.31 0.09
CA PRO A 201 12.63 -13.15 -1.05
C PRO A 201 12.86 -14.63 -0.70
N GLN A 202 13.44 -14.93 0.46
CA GLN A 202 13.67 -16.32 0.89
C GLN A 202 12.35 -17.03 1.22
N SER A 203 11.46 -16.34 1.92
CA SER A 203 10.10 -16.81 2.19
C SER A 203 9.32 -17.00 0.89
N PHE A 204 9.46 -16.07 -0.06
CA PHE A 204 8.85 -16.18 -1.38
C PHE A 204 9.35 -17.41 -2.13
N GLU A 205 10.67 -17.64 -2.18
CA GLU A 205 11.26 -18.81 -2.82
C GLU A 205 10.76 -20.11 -2.17
N THR A 206 10.68 -20.16 -0.84
CA THR A 206 10.28 -21.33 -0.08
C THR A 206 8.80 -21.66 -0.26
N PHE A 207 7.92 -20.67 -0.15
CA PHE A 207 6.47 -20.92 -0.06
C PHE A 207 5.68 -20.60 -1.33
N VAL A 208 6.20 -19.76 -2.24
CA VAL A 208 5.42 -19.25 -3.38
C VAL A 208 5.94 -19.79 -4.72
N SER A 209 7.26 -19.75 -4.93
CA SER A 209 7.86 -19.94 -6.25
C SER A 209 7.40 -21.21 -6.99
N GLN A 210 7.43 -22.39 -6.34
CA GLN A 210 7.04 -23.63 -6.99
C GLN A 210 5.54 -23.65 -7.36
N HIS A 211 4.71 -23.05 -6.51
CA HIS A 211 3.26 -23.06 -6.67
C HIS A 211 2.80 -22.16 -7.83
N VAL A 212 3.43 -20.99 -8.02
CA VAL A 212 3.14 -20.13 -9.18
C VAL A 212 3.75 -20.68 -10.47
N LYS A 213 4.94 -21.33 -10.41
CA LYS A 213 5.53 -22.02 -11.57
C LYS A 213 4.59 -23.08 -12.13
N ASN A 214 3.95 -23.86 -11.29
CA ASN A 214 2.98 -24.88 -11.72
C ASN A 214 1.82 -24.25 -12.52
N ILE A 215 1.35 -23.08 -12.10
CA ILE A 215 0.29 -22.35 -12.81
C ILE A 215 0.81 -21.82 -14.16
N PHE A 216 2.01 -21.21 -14.20
CA PHE A 216 2.59 -20.70 -15.44
C PHE A 216 2.89 -21.80 -16.45
N ASP A 217 3.36 -22.96 -16.00
CA ASP A 217 3.60 -24.11 -16.85
C ASP A 217 2.29 -24.63 -17.46
N LEU A 218 1.21 -24.71 -16.68
CA LEU A 218 -0.11 -25.07 -17.19
C LEU A 218 -0.57 -24.10 -18.28
N ILE A 219 -0.45 -22.78 -18.04
CA ILE A 219 -0.85 -21.75 -19.00
C ILE A 219 -0.05 -21.88 -20.29
N ARG A 220 1.25 -22.14 -20.20
CA ARG A 220 2.16 -22.34 -21.33
C ARG A 220 1.81 -23.59 -22.15
N ILE A 221 1.49 -24.71 -21.48
CA ILE A 221 1.02 -25.95 -22.14
C ILE A 221 -0.27 -25.69 -22.92
N ARG A 222 -1.13 -24.80 -22.45
CA ARG A 222 -2.36 -24.37 -23.14
C ARG A 222 -2.12 -23.34 -24.25
N ASN A 223 -0.86 -23.01 -24.57
CA ASN A 223 -0.45 -21.99 -25.56
C ASN A 223 -1.06 -20.61 -25.29
N LYS A 224 -1.13 -20.23 -24.03
CA LYS A 224 -1.56 -18.92 -23.53
C LYS A 224 -0.40 -18.21 -22.83
N PHE A 225 -0.59 -16.93 -22.52
CA PHE A 225 0.40 -16.11 -21.83
C PHE A 225 0.05 -15.96 -20.37
N SER A 226 1.08 -15.92 -19.55
CA SER A 226 0.97 -15.67 -18.11
C SER A 226 1.48 -14.27 -17.77
N ALA A 227 0.77 -13.58 -16.87
CA ALA A 227 1.25 -12.35 -16.25
C ALA A 227 1.30 -12.54 -14.73
N PHE A 228 2.40 -12.13 -14.10
CA PHE A 228 2.50 -12.13 -12.65
C PHE A 228 2.37 -10.69 -12.16
N PHE A 229 1.31 -10.40 -11.44
CA PHE A 229 0.99 -9.05 -10.98
C PHE A 229 1.15 -8.92 -9.47
N VAL A 230 1.89 -7.90 -9.04
CA VAL A 230 2.04 -7.53 -7.63
C VAL A 230 1.84 -6.03 -7.46
N CYS A 231 1.14 -5.65 -6.42
CA CYS A 231 1.03 -4.28 -5.97
C CYS A 231 1.60 -4.13 -4.54
N GLY A 232 1.92 -2.89 -4.17
CA GLY A 232 2.55 -2.58 -2.91
C GLY A 232 4.08 -2.64 -2.97
N HIS A 233 4.72 -2.63 -1.81
CA HIS A 233 6.18 -2.53 -1.73
C HIS A 233 6.88 -3.89 -1.91
N ALA A 234 6.82 -4.43 -3.13
CA ALA A 234 7.37 -5.74 -3.49
C ALA A 234 8.70 -5.67 -4.28
N GLN A 235 9.38 -4.53 -4.30
CA GLN A 235 10.62 -4.34 -5.07
C GLN A 235 11.66 -5.43 -4.78
N GLN A 236 11.79 -5.85 -3.52
CA GLN A 236 12.70 -6.91 -3.08
C GLN A 236 12.44 -8.27 -3.72
N ASN A 237 11.20 -8.51 -4.17
CA ASN A 237 10.76 -9.82 -4.69
C ASN A 237 10.77 -9.89 -6.23
N ILE A 238 11.03 -8.80 -6.94
CA ILE A 238 10.98 -8.76 -8.41
C ILE A 238 11.90 -9.80 -9.04
N GLU A 239 13.10 -9.98 -8.51
CA GLU A 239 14.06 -10.96 -9.06
C GLU A 239 13.56 -12.39 -8.92
N VAL A 240 13.12 -12.79 -7.72
CA VAL A 240 12.59 -14.15 -7.46
C VAL A 240 11.25 -14.38 -8.16
N MET A 241 10.43 -13.34 -8.35
CA MET A 241 9.22 -13.40 -9.19
C MET A 241 9.57 -13.70 -10.65
N CYS A 242 10.57 -13.04 -11.20
CA CYS A 242 11.06 -13.31 -12.56
C CYS A 242 11.63 -14.72 -12.68
N ASP A 243 12.26 -15.28 -11.65
CA ASP A 243 12.76 -16.66 -11.61
C ASP A 243 11.65 -17.73 -11.61
N CYS A 244 10.41 -17.29 -11.43
CA CYS A 244 9.23 -18.16 -11.67
C CYS A 244 8.87 -18.28 -13.16
N HIS A 245 9.53 -17.53 -14.05
CA HIS A 245 9.34 -17.55 -15.51
C HIS A 245 7.91 -17.24 -15.99
N PRO A 246 7.23 -16.18 -15.49
CA PRO A 246 6.04 -15.68 -16.17
C PRO A 246 6.41 -15.08 -17.54
N ASP A 247 5.44 -14.89 -18.42
CA ASP A 247 5.67 -14.17 -19.68
C ASP A 247 5.68 -12.65 -19.47
N ASN A 248 5.10 -12.17 -18.35
CA ASN A 248 5.05 -10.76 -17.99
C ASN A 248 5.12 -10.56 -16.48
N ILE A 249 5.80 -9.48 -16.05
CA ILE A 249 5.72 -8.94 -14.69
C ILE A 249 4.97 -7.61 -14.74
N SER A 250 3.88 -7.49 -14.01
CA SER A 250 3.11 -6.23 -13.87
C SER A 250 3.23 -5.69 -12.45
N ILE A 251 3.46 -4.39 -12.34
CA ILE A 251 3.71 -3.69 -11.07
C ILE A 251 2.85 -2.44 -10.92
N ASP A 252 2.71 -2.00 -9.67
CA ASP A 252 2.12 -0.70 -9.37
C ASP A 252 3.17 0.44 -9.28
N GLU A 253 2.72 1.64 -8.97
CA GLU A 253 3.55 2.84 -8.87
C GLU A 253 4.54 2.86 -7.70
N ASN A 254 4.44 1.91 -6.76
CA ASN A 254 5.36 1.81 -5.63
C ASN A 254 6.72 1.22 -6.02
N ILE A 255 6.80 0.59 -7.18
CA ILE A 255 8.02 -0.03 -7.69
C ILE A 255 8.52 0.78 -8.91
N PRO A 256 9.80 1.23 -8.93
CA PRO A 256 10.34 1.97 -10.06
C PRO A 256 10.33 1.14 -11.35
N LEU A 257 9.77 1.72 -12.42
CA LEU A 257 9.58 1.02 -13.69
C LEU A 257 10.90 0.65 -14.39
N ASP A 258 11.91 1.52 -14.30
CA ASP A 258 13.25 1.29 -14.82
C ASP A 258 13.94 0.10 -14.14
N PHE A 259 13.81 -0.02 -12.81
CA PHE A 259 14.31 -1.15 -12.05
C PHE A 259 13.73 -2.48 -12.53
N VAL A 260 12.39 -2.53 -12.71
CA VAL A 260 11.73 -3.77 -13.18
C VAL A 260 12.09 -4.07 -14.63
N LYS A 261 12.17 -3.05 -15.49
CA LYS A 261 12.58 -3.19 -16.88
C LYS A 261 13.93 -3.88 -17.01
N GLU A 262 14.93 -3.46 -16.23
CA GLU A 262 16.28 -4.03 -16.27
C GLU A 262 16.25 -5.52 -15.91
N ILE A 263 15.62 -5.89 -14.82
CA ILE A 263 15.55 -7.28 -14.35
C ILE A 263 14.75 -8.15 -15.33
N ALA A 264 13.54 -7.72 -15.70
CA ALA A 264 12.64 -8.50 -16.56
C ALA A 264 13.25 -8.78 -17.93
N LEU A 265 13.78 -7.73 -18.60
CA LEU A 265 14.40 -7.91 -19.91
C LEU A 265 15.66 -8.77 -19.87
N SER A 266 16.47 -8.72 -18.79
CA SER A 266 17.63 -9.60 -18.61
C SER A 266 17.25 -11.08 -18.55
N LYS A 267 16.04 -11.38 -18.09
CA LYS A 267 15.48 -12.75 -17.98
C LYS A 267 14.52 -13.10 -19.12
N ASN A 268 14.47 -12.28 -20.18
CA ASN A 268 13.59 -12.44 -21.35
C ASN A 268 12.09 -12.44 -20.97
N ILE A 269 11.70 -11.60 -20.03
CA ILE A 269 10.32 -11.42 -19.56
C ILE A 269 9.85 -10.02 -19.95
N SER A 270 8.62 -9.89 -20.45
CA SER A 270 7.98 -8.59 -20.67
C SER A 270 7.56 -7.97 -19.32
N PHE A 271 7.32 -6.67 -19.29
CA PHE A 271 6.94 -5.97 -18.06
C PHE A 271 5.81 -4.99 -18.35
N GLY A 272 5.09 -4.60 -17.31
CA GLY A 272 3.94 -3.70 -17.43
C GLY A 272 3.68 -2.89 -16.17
N GLY A 273 2.88 -1.88 -16.31
CA GLY A 273 2.50 -0.91 -15.28
C GLY A 273 2.66 0.49 -15.83
N ASN A 274 2.87 1.49 -15.01
CA ASN A 274 2.59 1.61 -13.59
C ASN A 274 2.09 3.05 -13.35
N LEU A 275 1.05 3.45 -14.18
CA LEU A 275 0.41 4.76 -14.02
C LEU A 275 -0.08 4.92 -12.57
N LYS A 276 0.19 6.10 -12.01
CA LYS A 276 -0.18 6.42 -10.61
C LYS A 276 -1.68 6.46 -10.43
N LEU A 277 -2.17 5.47 -9.69
CA LEU A 277 -3.59 5.16 -9.59
C LEU A 277 -4.38 6.29 -8.91
N THR A 278 -3.96 6.72 -7.72
CA THR A 278 -4.74 7.64 -6.89
C THR A 278 -4.41 9.10 -7.16
N VAL A 279 -3.16 9.49 -7.06
CA VAL A 279 -2.75 10.90 -7.15
C VAL A 279 -2.83 11.46 -8.56
N VAL A 280 -2.83 10.60 -9.58
CA VAL A 280 -2.90 11.02 -10.99
C VAL A 280 -4.21 10.60 -11.62
N LEU A 281 -4.49 9.29 -11.72
CA LEU A 281 -5.67 8.83 -12.47
C LEU A 281 -6.99 9.19 -11.77
N LEU A 282 -7.07 9.07 -10.44
CA LEU A 282 -8.29 9.37 -9.68
C LEU A 282 -8.44 10.86 -9.38
N MET A 283 -7.39 11.51 -8.87
CA MET A 283 -7.47 12.88 -8.32
C MET A 283 -6.80 13.94 -9.18
N GLY A 284 -5.92 13.58 -10.11
CA GLY A 284 -5.27 14.49 -11.03
C GLY A 284 -6.20 14.97 -12.15
N ASP A 285 -5.75 15.95 -12.89
CA ASP A 285 -6.40 16.40 -14.11
C ASP A 285 -5.82 15.70 -15.36
N THR A 286 -6.38 15.96 -16.53
CA THR A 286 -5.94 15.36 -17.78
C THR A 286 -4.50 15.74 -18.19
N GLU A 287 -3.99 16.86 -17.68
CA GLU A 287 -2.61 17.30 -17.92
C GLU A 287 -1.63 16.47 -17.06
N ASP A 288 -1.94 16.27 -15.78
CA ASP A 288 -1.19 15.36 -14.90
C ASP A 288 -1.12 13.95 -15.48
N VAL A 289 -2.25 13.44 -15.98
CA VAL A 289 -2.34 12.12 -16.61
C VAL A 289 -1.48 12.03 -17.86
N ARG A 290 -1.49 13.03 -18.73
CA ARG A 290 -0.64 13.04 -19.93
C ARG A 290 0.85 13.02 -19.58
N HIS A 291 1.27 13.80 -18.59
CA HIS A 291 2.67 13.81 -18.13
C HIS A 291 3.10 12.47 -17.52
N ASP A 292 2.27 11.85 -16.67
CA ASP A 292 2.58 10.54 -16.08
C ASP A 292 2.60 9.43 -17.14
N THR A 293 1.64 9.44 -18.06
CA THR A 293 1.59 8.53 -19.21
C THR A 293 2.85 8.65 -20.06
N LEU A 294 3.25 9.87 -20.40
CA LEU A 294 4.44 10.12 -21.19
C LEU A 294 5.70 9.62 -20.49
N ALA A 295 5.83 9.86 -19.18
CA ALA A 295 6.95 9.37 -18.39
C ALA A 295 7.03 7.84 -18.43
N CYS A 296 5.89 7.14 -18.28
CA CYS A 296 5.84 5.67 -18.39
C CYS A 296 6.22 5.18 -19.80
N LEU A 297 5.75 5.86 -20.87
CA LEU A 297 6.08 5.51 -22.25
C LEU A 297 7.57 5.69 -22.54
N ASP A 298 8.17 6.79 -22.06
CA ASP A 298 9.59 7.11 -22.29
C ASP A 298 10.50 6.15 -21.51
N LEU A 299 10.16 5.80 -20.28
CA LEU A 299 10.88 4.80 -19.48
C LEU A 299 10.70 3.38 -20.03
N GLY A 300 9.45 2.98 -20.32
CA GLY A 300 9.12 1.62 -20.78
C GLY A 300 9.71 1.31 -22.15
N GLY A 301 9.52 2.19 -23.11
CA GLY A 301 9.93 1.97 -24.51
C GLY A 301 8.99 1.01 -25.24
N LYS A 302 9.37 0.63 -26.48
CA LYS A 302 8.50 -0.16 -27.38
C LYS A 302 8.75 -1.66 -27.34
N LYS A 303 9.76 -2.13 -26.61
CA LYS A 303 10.11 -3.55 -26.52
C LYS A 303 9.74 -4.12 -25.16
N GLY A 304 8.81 -5.06 -25.15
CA GLY A 304 8.43 -5.81 -23.95
C GLY A 304 7.61 -5.04 -22.92
N PHE A 305 7.25 -3.77 -23.17
CA PHE A 305 6.51 -2.94 -22.24
C PHE A 305 5.01 -2.88 -22.56
N ILE A 306 4.17 -3.04 -21.54
CA ILE A 306 2.71 -2.86 -21.59
C ILE A 306 2.35 -1.73 -20.64
N LEU A 307 1.74 -0.67 -21.14
CA LEU A 307 1.23 0.41 -20.32
C LEU A 307 -0.08 -0.02 -19.65
N SER A 308 -0.16 0.13 -18.35
CA SER A 308 -1.37 -0.11 -17.55
C SER A 308 -1.40 0.80 -16.31
N PRO A 309 -2.57 0.97 -15.68
CA PRO A 309 -2.62 1.49 -14.31
C PRO A 309 -1.80 0.62 -13.34
N GLY A 310 -1.41 1.17 -12.20
CA GLY A 310 -0.69 0.43 -11.16
C GLY A 310 -1.53 -0.65 -10.47
N CYS A 311 -2.85 -0.55 -10.52
CA CYS A 311 -3.79 -1.54 -9.99
C CYS A 311 -5.17 -1.37 -10.65
N ASP A 312 -6.20 -2.10 -10.13
CA ASP A 312 -7.61 -1.92 -10.53
C ASP A 312 -8.03 -0.45 -10.39
N LEU A 313 -8.68 0.07 -11.43
CA LEU A 313 -9.17 1.46 -11.44
C LEU A 313 -10.25 1.64 -10.36
N PRO A 314 -10.09 2.62 -9.44
CA PRO A 314 -11.17 2.98 -8.54
C PRO A 314 -12.44 3.33 -9.29
N MET A 315 -13.61 2.95 -8.76
CA MET A 315 -14.90 3.16 -9.41
C MET A 315 -15.10 4.61 -9.89
N ALA A 316 -14.78 5.58 -9.04
CA ALA A 316 -14.95 7.00 -9.29
C ALA A 316 -13.85 7.65 -10.16
N THR A 317 -12.96 6.86 -10.78
CA THR A 317 -11.91 7.43 -11.64
C THR A 317 -12.54 8.22 -12.81
N PRO A 318 -12.16 9.50 -13.03
CA PRO A 318 -12.77 10.31 -14.10
C PRO A 318 -12.53 9.69 -15.48
N VAL A 319 -13.61 9.53 -16.26
CA VAL A 319 -13.54 8.99 -17.62
C VAL A 319 -12.56 9.78 -18.49
N ALA A 320 -12.55 11.11 -18.36
CA ALA A 320 -11.67 11.99 -19.11
C ALA A 320 -10.18 11.69 -18.86
N ASN A 321 -9.82 11.27 -17.64
CA ASN A 321 -8.45 10.92 -17.29
C ASN A 321 -7.99 9.66 -18.03
N ILE A 322 -8.83 8.63 -18.08
CA ILE A 322 -8.50 7.39 -18.80
C ILE A 322 -8.51 7.61 -20.32
N GLN A 323 -9.39 8.46 -20.82
CA GLN A 323 -9.37 8.88 -22.23
C GLN A 323 -8.09 9.64 -22.58
N ALA A 324 -7.58 10.49 -21.69
CA ALA A 324 -6.33 11.21 -21.91
C ALA A 324 -5.12 10.27 -22.06
N VAL A 325 -5.08 9.13 -21.35
CA VAL A 325 -4.10 8.06 -21.57
C VAL A 325 -4.20 7.53 -22.98
N SER A 326 -5.40 7.12 -23.40
CA SER A 326 -5.63 6.55 -24.73
C SER A 326 -5.26 7.54 -25.85
N GLU A 327 -5.70 8.79 -25.72
CA GLU A 327 -5.39 9.84 -26.69
C GLU A 327 -3.88 10.03 -26.87
N LEU A 328 -3.13 10.05 -25.77
CA LEU A 328 -1.69 10.24 -25.82
C LEU A 328 -0.98 9.06 -26.51
N ILE A 329 -1.38 7.82 -26.23
CA ILE A 329 -0.79 6.62 -26.82
C ILE A 329 -0.97 6.61 -28.35
N TYR A 330 -2.12 7.05 -28.85
CA TYR A 330 -2.45 7.03 -30.27
C TYR A 330 -2.04 8.29 -31.03
N ASN A 331 -1.56 9.35 -30.35
CA ASN A 331 -1.26 10.64 -30.96
C ASN A 331 0.16 11.11 -30.67
N GLN A 332 1.08 10.82 -31.61
CA GLN A 332 2.49 11.23 -31.50
C GLN A 332 2.66 12.75 -31.37
N TYR A 333 1.85 13.54 -32.10
CA TYR A 333 1.90 15.00 -31.99
C TYR A 333 1.56 15.47 -30.55
N LEU A 334 0.57 14.84 -29.92
CA LEU A 334 0.21 15.16 -28.54
C LEU A 334 1.34 14.79 -27.57
N GLN A 335 2.04 13.67 -27.80
CA GLN A 335 3.24 13.32 -27.01
C GLN A 335 4.31 14.41 -27.11
N ASP A 336 4.58 14.90 -28.33
CA ASP A 336 5.60 15.94 -28.56
C ASP A 336 5.18 17.29 -27.94
N VAL A 337 3.91 17.64 -28.00
CA VAL A 337 3.37 18.83 -27.30
C VAL A 337 3.53 18.67 -25.79
N THR A 338 3.14 17.53 -25.24
CA THR A 338 3.22 17.28 -23.78
C THR A 338 4.67 17.34 -23.27
N ARG A 339 5.67 16.86 -24.06
CA ARG A 339 7.10 16.97 -23.68
C ARG A 339 7.58 18.41 -23.56
N ASN A 340 6.98 19.33 -24.32
CA ASN A 340 7.36 20.74 -24.31
C ASN A 340 6.55 21.60 -23.33
N LEU A 341 5.53 21.04 -22.69
CA LEU A 341 4.77 21.71 -21.65
C LEU A 341 5.49 21.57 -20.31
N GLU A 342 5.62 22.69 -19.60
CA GLU A 342 6.11 22.65 -18.22
C GLU A 342 5.06 21.95 -17.34
N LYS A 343 5.51 20.95 -16.56
CA LYS A 343 4.67 20.31 -15.57
C LYS A 343 4.32 21.31 -14.48
N LYS A 344 3.04 21.51 -14.23
CA LYS A 344 2.61 22.32 -13.08
C LYS A 344 3.02 21.60 -11.78
N ASP A 345 3.73 22.31 -10.92
CA ASP A 345 3.96 21.80 -9.56
C ASP A 345 2.62 21.68 -8.84
N SER A 346 2.16 20.47 -8.63
CA SER A 346 1.02 20.21 -7.76
C SER A 346 1.42 20.63 -6.34
N LYS A 347 0.96 21.78 -5.89
CA LYS A 347 1.12 22.19 -4.49
C LYS A 347 0.24 21.31 -3.62
N LEU A 348 0.83 20.23 -3.11
CA LEU A 348 0.22 19.49 -2.00
C LEU A 348 0.20 20.43 -0.79
N ASP A 349 -0.96 20.67 -0.25
CA ASP A 349 -1.11 21.43 0.98
C ASP A 349 -0.51 20.63 2.15
N ILE A 350 0.63 21.09 2.64
CA ILE A 350 1.26 20.50 3.82
C ILE A 350 0.49 20.97 5.06
N LEU A 351 -0.05 20.03 5.81
CA LEU A 351 -0.81 20.32 7.03
C LEU A 351 0.12 20.83 8.14
N ASN A 352 -0.41 21.73 8.98
CA ASN A 352 0.32 22.17 10.15
C ASN A 352 0.28 21.10 11.26
N MET A 353 1.35 20.32 11.38
CA MET A 353 1.48 19.21 12.32
C MET A 353 2.04 19.62 13.71
N ARG A 354 2.17 20.92 14.02
CA ARG A 354 2.81 21.41 15.27
C ARG A 354 2.16 20.88 16.54
N ASP A 355 0.84 20.69 16.53
CA ASP A 355 0.08 20.22 17.71
C ASP A 355 -0.29 18.74 17.61
N TYR A 356 0.13 18.07 16.54
CA TYR A 356 -0.14 16.67 16.31
C TYR A 356 0.60 15.79 17.35
N GLY A 357 -0.12 14.82 17.92
CA GLY A 357 0.43 13.93 18.96
C GLY A 357 0.57 14.56 20.36
N LYS A 358 0.16 15.83 20.56
CA LYS A 358 0.16 16.49 21.87
C LYS A 358 -1.08 16.16 22.72
N SER A 359 -2.09 15.49 22.16
CA SER A 359 -3.28 15.05 22.92
C SER A 359 -2.91 14.09 24.05
N ASP A 360 -3.80 13.97 25.02
CA ASP A 360 -3.61 13.03 26.13
C ASP A 360 -3.62 11.56 25.70
N LYS A 361 -4.34 11.26 24.63
CA LYS A 361 -4.37 9.94 24.00
C LYS A 361 -3.22 9.75 23.02
N VAL A 362 -2.76 8.53 22.89
CA VAL A 362 -1.88 8.14 21.78
C VAL A 362 -2.71 8.03 20.52
N ILE A 363 -2.29 8.67 19.44
CA ILE A 363 -2.96 8.59 18.14
C ILE A 363 -2.22 7.56 17.28
N VAL A 364 -2.97 6.59 16.78
CA VAL A 364 -2.47 5.60 15.84
C VAL A 364 -3.18 5.82 14.51
N ASP A 365 -2.41 6.32 13.52
CA ASP A 365 -2.88 6.58 12.17
C ASP A 365 -2.43 5.46 11.25
N ILE A 366 -3.35 4.98 10.43
CA ILE A 366 -3.09 3.96 9.42
C ILE A 366 -3.30 4.65 8.07
N VAL A 367 -2.22 4.86 7.32
CA VAL A 367 -2.30 5.40 5.95
C VAL A 367 -2.43 4.23 5.00
N THR A 368 -3.53 4.19 4.26
CA THR A 368 -3.89 3.09 3.36
C THR A 368 -4.19 3.61 1.96
N LEU A 369 -4.12 2.74 0.94
CA LEU A 369 -4.77 3.00 -0.34
C LEU A 369 -6.28 3.09 -0.09
N ASP A 370 -6.84 2.00 0.44
CA ASP A 370 -8.21 1.83 0.89
C ASP A 370 -8.32 0.42 1.50
N SER A 371 -8.69 0.30 2.77
CA SER A 371 -8.82 -1.02 3.41
C SER A 371 -9.96 -1.87 2.86
N GLU A 372 -10.90 -1.27 2.12
CA GLU A 372 -11.99 -2.01 1.49
C GLU A 372 -11.60 -2.67 0.16
N SER A 373 -10.58 -2.14 -0.54
CA SER A 373 -10.21 -2.59 -1.88
C SER A 373 -8.78 -3.14 -2.02
N CYS A 374 -7.93 -2.89 -1.03
CA CYS A 374 -6.52 -3.26 -1.04
C CYS A 374 -6.23 -4.31 0.05
N ALA A 375 -5.91 -5.55 -0.34
CA ALA A 375 -5.70 -6.64 0.61
C ALA A 375 -4.61 -6.34 1.67
N PRO A 376 -3.40 -5.87 1.34
CA PRO A 376 -2.42 -5.48 2.36
C PRO A 376 -2.94 -4.41 3.32
N CYS A 377 -3.72 -3.42 2.83
CA CYS A 377 -4.32 -2.38 3.64
C CYS A 377 -5.39 -2.93 4.58
N GLN A 378 -6.26 -3.81 4.06
CA GLN A 378 -7.29 -4.49 4.83
C GLN A 378 -6.69 -5.23 6.04
N TYR A 379 -5.70 -6.07 5.78
CA TYR A 379 -5.09 -6.88 6.84
C TYR A 379 -4.31 -6.04 7.86
N MET A 380 -3.68 -4.95 7.45
CA MET A 380 -3.05 -4.02 8.39
C MET A 380 -4.06 -3.34 9.31
N VAL A 381 -5.19 -2.89 8.77
CA VAL A 381 -6.30 -2.32 9.55
C VAL A 381 -6.93 -3.38 10.47
N GLU A 382 -7.04 -4.62 10.01
CA GLU A 382 -7.58 -5.73 10.81
C GLU A 382 -6.72 -6.03 12.04
N VAL A 383 -5.39 -6.08 11.91
CA VAL A 383 -4.48 -6.26 13.05
C VAL A 383 -4.67 -5.15 14.08
N VAL A 384 -4.80 -3.90 13.63
CA VAL A 384 -5.08 -2.75 14.50
C VAL A 384 -6.44 -2.92 15.21
N LYS A 385 -7.50 -3.27 14.48
CA LYS A 385 -8.83 -3.49 15.05
C LYS A 385 -8.86 -4.58 16.11
N ARG A 386 -8.10 -5.66 15.93
CA ARG A 386 -8.01 -6.76 16.89
C ARG A 386 -7.39 -6.36 18.22
N ILE A 387 -6.40 -5.46 18.21
CA ILE A 387 -5.73 -5.02 19.45
C ILE A 387 -6.37 -3.77 20.06
N ALA A 388 -7.21 -3.03 19.33
CA ALA A 388 -7.84 -1.80 19.79
C ALA A 388 -8.56 -1.94 21.16
N PRO A 389 -9.29 -3.02 21.46
CA PRO A 389 -9.94 -3.19 22.77
C PRO A 389 -8.97 -3.19 23.96
N HIS A 390 -7.71 -3.59 23.78
CA HIS A 390 -6.70 -3.59 24.85
C HIS A 390 -6.30 -2.17 25.29
N PHE A 391 -6.61 -1.16 24.50
CA PHE A 391 -6.19 0.24 24.70
C PHE A 391 -7.36 1.21 24.75
N GLU A 392 -8.56 0.72 25.05
CA GLU A 392 -9.77 1.54 25.15
C GLU A 392 -9.57 2.72 26.12
N GLY A 393 -9.97 3.91 25.69
CA GLY A 393 -9.82 5.15 26.46
C GLY A 393 -8.41 5.80 26.43
N VAL A 394 -7.37 5.07 26.02
CA VAL A 394 -5.96 5.53 26.02
C VAL A 394 -5.43 5.79 24.61
N VAL A 395 -5.94 5.08 23.61
CA VAL A 395 -5.52 5.18 22.20
C VAL A 395 -6.71 5.61 21.34
N GLU A 396 -6.43 6.42 20.34
CA GLU A 396 -7.36 6.81 19.28
C GLU A 396 -6.83 6.29 17.95
N TRP A 397 -7.69 5.63 17.17
CA TRP A 397 -7.37 5.00 15.91
C TRP A 397 -7.99 5.77 14.76
N ARG A 398 -7.22 5.98 13.69
CA ARG A 398 -7.69 6.67 12.49
C ARG A 398 -7.16 5.98 11.25
N GLU A 399 -8.02 5.74 10.29
CA GLU A 399 -7.61 5.35 8.94
C GLU A 399 -7.65 6.55 8.00
N HIS A 400 -6.60 6.71 7.21
CA HIS A 400 -6.44 7.73 6.19
C HIS A 400 -6.32 7.05 4.83
N SER A 401 -7.45 6.93 4.12
CA SER A 401 -7.47 6.40 2.76
C SER A 401 -7.02 7.49 1.78
N ILE A 402 -5.93 7.23 1.04
CA ILE A 402 -5.39 8.17 0.05
C ILE A 402 -6.26 8.35 -1.20
N LYS A 403 -7.42 7.71 -1.27
CA LYS A 403 -8.48 8.08 -2.23
C LYS A 403 -9.09 9.46 -1.90
N LYS A 404 -8.75 10.06 -0.75
CA LYS A 404 -9.19 11.40 -0.34
C LYS A 404 -7.99 12.34 -0.31
N MET A 405 -8.12 13.53 -0.90
CA MET A 405 -7.03 14.52 -0.99
C MET A 405 -6.49 14.93 0.40
N GLU A 406 -7.35 15.01 1.41
CA GLU A 406 -6.95 15.29 2.79
C GLU A 406 -5.96 14.25 3.34
N ALA A 407 -6.18 12.98 3.02
CA ALA A 407 -5.29 11.89 3.42
C ALA A 407 -3.95 11.93 2.67
N VAL A 408 -3.94 12.38 1.41
CA VAL A 408 -2.70 12.60 0.64
C VAL A 408 -1.88 13.73 1.27
N SER A 409 -2.53 14.84 1.63
CA SER A 409 -1.89 15.96 2.34
C SER A 409 -1.37 15.52 3.72
N PHE A 410 -2.11 14.69 4.44
CA PHE A 410 -1.70 14.11 5.71
C PHE A 410 -0.47 13.18 5.54
N MET A 411 -0.52 12.26 4.58
CA MET A 411 0.58 11.37 4.21
C MET A 411 1.86 12.14 3.91
N SER A 412 1.75 13.19 3.08
CA SER A 412 2.87 14.05 2.70
C SER A 412 3.44 14.82 3.90
N SER A 413 2.57 15.30 4.81
CA SER A 413 2.96 16.03 6.02
C SER A 413 3.73 15.15 7.02
N LEU A 414 3.50 13.84 7.02
CA LEU A 414 4.24 12.85 7.80
C LEU A 414 5.44 12.26 7.05
N MET A 415 5.69 12.68 5.81
CA MET A 415 6.73 12.13 4.92
C MET A 415 6.60 10.61 4.70
N VAL A 416 5.37 10.07 4.77
CA VAL A 416 5.07 8.69 4.44
C VAL A 416 5.20 8.52 2.93
N LYS A 417 6.01 7.58 2.48
CA LYS A 417 6.26 7.32 1.05
C LYS A 417 5.56 6.07 0.55
N ASN A 418 5.39 5.10 1.43
CA ASN A 418 4.85 3.78 1.08
C ASN A 418 3.59 3.50 1.89
N ILE A 419 2.66 2.76 1.31
CA ILE A 419 1.40 2.33 1.94
C ILE A 419 1.24 0.80 1.82
N PRO A 420 0.55 0.17 2.77
CA PRO A 420 0.01 0.74 4.00
C PRO A 420 1.11 1.08 5.03
N THR A 421 0.89 2.10 5.85
CA THR A 421 1.84 2.51 6.90
C THR A 421 1.10 2.82 8.20
N ILE A 422 1.63 2.35 9.33
CA ILE A 422 1.16 2.74 10.66
C ILE A 422 2.07 3.81 11.23
N CYS A 423 1.49 4.93 11.64
CA CYS A 423 2.15 5.99 12.39
C CYS A 423 1.60 6.05 13.82
N ILE A 424 2.47 6.28 14.80
CA ILE A 424 2.10 6.44 16.21
C ILE A 424 2.50 7.84 16.66
N ASP A 425 1.51 8.69 16.99
CA ASP A 425 1.70 10.12 17.28
C ASP A 425 2.55 10.85 16.23
N GLY A 426 2.28 10.60 14.95
CA GLY A 426 2.96 11.22 13.82
C GLY A 426 4.36 10.67 13.51
N LYS A 427 4.81 9.63 14.20
CA LYS A 427 6.06 8.92 13.88
C LYS A 427 5.76 7.64 13.13
N ILE A 428 6.41 7.45 12.01
CA ILE A 428 6.33 6.20 11.23
C ILE A 428 6.81 5.05 12.11
N ALA A 429 5.96 4.02 12.28
CA ALA A 429 6.24 2.85 13.10
C ALA A 429 6.39 1.57 12.26
N PHE A 430 5.46 1.31 11.33
CA PHE A 430 5.49 0.14 10.46
C PHE A 430 5.16 0.56 9.02
N VAL A 431 6.00 0.18 8.09
CA VAL A 431 5.88 0.56 6.66
C VAL A 431 5.72 -0.68 5.81
N SER A 432 4.63 -0.77 5.07
CA SER A 432 4.34 -1.83 4.07
C SER A 432 4.50 -3.26 4.58
N GLN A 433 4.57 -3.45 5.88
CA GLN A 433 4.66 -4.74 6.56
C GLN A 433 3.59 -4.83 7.64
N ILE A 434 2.77 -5.88 7.60
CA ILE A 434 1.75 -6.15 8.62
C ILE A 434 2.47 -6.62 9.89
N PRO A 435 2.46 -5.81 10.98
CA PRO A 435 3.20 -6.18 12.18
C PRO A 435 2.52 -7.35 12.91
N PRO A 436 3.30 -8.25 13.54
CA PRO A 436 2.76 -9.15 14.54
C PRO A 436 2.06 -8.36 15.65
N GLN A 437 0.95 -8.88 16.20
CA GLN A 437 0.17 -8.19 17.23
C GLN A 437 1.03 -7.80 18.43
N SER A 438 1.97 -8.67 18.86
CA SER A 438 2.88 -8.41 19.97
C SER A 438 3.77 -7.18 19.75
N GLN A 439 4.32 -7.02 18.53
CA GLN A 439 5.17 -5.88 18.19
C GLN A 439 4.39 -4.57 18.14
N LEU A 440 3.16 -4.62 17.61
CA LEU A 440 2.29 -3.43 17.60
C LEU A 440 1.87 -3.02 19.01
N ILE A 441 1.51 -3.99 19.87
CA ILE A 441 1.21 -3.76 21.29
C ILE A 441 2.41 -3.13 21.99
N GLU A 442 3.61 -3.67 21.79
CA GLU A 442 4.85 -3.14 22.40
C GLU A 442 5.14 -1.70 21.96
N ALA A 443 5.01 -1.41 20.67
CA ALA A 443 5.24 -0.07 20.14
C ALA A 443 4.25 0.97 20.72
N ILE A 444 2.97 0.61 20.84
CA ILE A 444 1.94 1.46 21.44
C ILE A 444 2.19 1.64 22.94
N GLN A 445 2.48 0.56 23.66
CA GLN A 445 2.75 0.61 25.09
C GLN A 445 3.98 1.47 25.42
N LYS A 446 5.03 1.36 24.61
CA LYS A 446 6.22 2.23 24.71
C LYS A 446 5.83 3.70 24.57
N ARG A 447 4.98 4.04 23.60
CA ARG A 447 4.56 5.43 23.38
C ARG A 447 3.66 5.94 24.52
N ILE A 448 2.76 5.11 25.04
CA ILE A 448 1.95 5.43 26.23
C ILE A 448 2.87 5.77 27.42
N ASN A 449 3.87 4.92 27.68
CA ASN A 449 4.82 5.12 28.78
C ASN A 449 5.64 6.42 28.60
N GLU A 450 6.05 6.76 27.37
CA GLU A 450 6.70 8.04 27.07
C GLU A 450 5.81 9.24 27.40
N LYS A 451 4.53 9.20 27.00
CA LYS A 451 3.56 10.27 27.30
C LYS A 451 3.31 10.43 28.80
N ILE A 452 3.17 9.31 29.51
CA ILE A 452 3.01 9.31 30.98
C ILE A 452 4.24 9.95 31.64
N LYS A 453 5.46 9.57 31.22
CA LYS A 453 6.70 10.17 31.73
C LYS A 453 6.76 11.67 31.46
N LEU A 454 6.37 12.12 30.26
CA LEU A 454 6.31 13.54 29.92
C LEU A 454 5.28 14.28 30.77
N LYS A 455 4.10 13.69 31.01
CA LYS A 455 3.06 14.26 31.90
C LYS A 455 3.52 14.37 33.36
N ILE A 456 4.18 13.33 33.88
CA ILE A 456 4.73 13.36 35.23
C ILE A 456 5.79 14.47 35.34
N ARG A 457 6.68 14.55 34.35
CA ARG A 457 7.70 15.61 34.28
C ARG A 457 7.11 17.01 34.16
N SER A 458 6.03 17.20 33.38
CA SER A 458 5.37 18.49 33.24
C SER A 458 4.56 18.92 34.47
N LYS A 459 4.13 17.96 35.32
CA LYS A 459 3.43 18.25 36.59
C LYS A 459 4.37 18.59 37.72
N HIS A 460 5.64 18.19 37.63
CA HIS A 460 6.69 18.58 38.60
C HIS A 460 7.47 19.73 37.97
N SER A 461 7.14 20.94 38.42
CA SER A 461 7.91 22.13 38.05
C SER A 461 9.34 21.94 38.53
N GLU A 462 10.27 21.68 37.59
CA GLU A 462 11.68 21.48 37.89
C GLU A 462 12.53 22.45 37.11
N ILE A 463 13.48 23.07 37.79
CA ILE A 463 14.52 23.89 37.17
C ILE A 463 15.83 23.14 37.28
N LEU A 464 16.42 22.83 36.12
CA LEU A 464 17.72 22.18 36.06
C LEU A 464 18.79 23.21 35.75
N ILE A 465 19.82 23.22 36.57
CA ILE A 465 21.04 24.01 36.36
C ILE A 465 22.15 23.02 36.02
N LEU A 466 22.73 23.16 34.84
CA LEU A 466 23.74 22.26 34.31
C LEU A 466 25.07 22.99 34.22
N GLY A 467 26.14 22.39 34.65
CA GLY A 467 27.49 22.94 34.58
C GLY A 467 28.56 21.90 34.84
N GLU A 468 29.80 22.14 34.42
CA GLU A 468 30.90 21.17 34.61
C GLU A 468 31.35 21.07 36.08
N THR A 469 31.11 22.11 36.87
CA THR A 469 31.44 22.18 38.30
C THR A 469 30.32 22.84 39.12
N GLU A 470 30.26 22.52 40.42
CA GLU A 470 29.32 23.18 41.33
C GLU A 470 29.55 24.71 41.44
N GLU A 471 30.83 25.12 41.36
CA GLU A 471 31.20 26.54 41.44
C GLU A 471 30.68 27.34 40.26
N GLU A 472 30.70 26.78 39.05
CA GLU A 472 30.10 27.39 37.86
C GLU A 472 28.57 27.55 37.99
N CYS A 473 27.89 26.64 38.65
CA CYS A 473 26.46 26.66 38.87
C CYS A 473 26.03 27.59 39.99
N LYS A 474 26.91 28.01 40.88
CA LYS A 474 26.62 28.69 42.16
C LYS A 474 25.90 30.02 41.99
N GLU A 475 26.39 30.86 41.09
CA GLU A 475 25.80 32.18 40.84
C GLU A 475 24.37 32.03 40.24
N LEU A 476 24.20 31.18 39.22
CA LEU A 476 22.90 30.93 38.61
C LEU A 476 21.93 30.30 39.59
N ASN A 477 22.36 29.33 40.41
CA ASN A 477 21.54 28.72 41.46
C ASN A 477 21.06 29.78 42.49
N LYS A 478 21.91 30.73 42.87
CA LYS A 478 21.53 31.82 43.77
C LYS A 478 20.46 32.75 43.16
N LEU A 479 20.61 33.07 41.87
CA LEU A 479 19.64 33.91 41.15
C LEU A 479 18.30 33.19 40.99
N VAL A 480 18.32 31.89 40.65
CA VAL A 480 17.09 31.09 40.51
C VAL A 480 16.37 30.92 41.85
N LYS A 481 17.09 30.65 42.95
CA LYS A 481 16.49 30.58 44.30
C LYS A 481 15.85 31.91 44.71
N ARG A 482 16.51 33.03 44.38
CA ARG A 482 15.96 34.36 44.64
C ARG A 482 14.69 34.64 43.80
N ALA A 483 14.72 34.27 42.51
CA ALA A 483 13.55 34.43 41.63
C ALA A 483 12.34 33.63 42.15
N ILE A 484 12.55 32.37 42.58
CA ILE A 484 11.51 31.49 43.14
C ILE A 484 10.94 32.11 44.41
N ALA A 485 11.80 32.60 45.32
CA ALA A 485 11.38 33.21 46.56
C ALA A 485 10.57 34.50 46.35
N GLU A 486 11.01 35.37 45.43
CA GLU A 486 10.32 36.62 45.10
C GLU A 486 8.98 36.39 44.38
N LEU A 487 8.81 35.28 43.65
CA LEU A 487 7.56 34.88 42.99
C LEU A 487 6.64 34.06 43.88
N GLY A 488 7.07 33.65 45.05
CA GLY A 488 6.29 32.77 45.99
C GLY A 488 5.97 31.40 45.41
N LYS A 489 6.81 30.89 44.52
CA LYS A 489 6.63 29.57 43.87
C LYS A 489 7.27 28.44 44.66
N ASN A 490 6.75 27.24 44.52
CA ASN A 490 7.33 26.01 45.15
C ASN A 490 7.84 25.12 44.01
N THR A 491 9.05 25.44 43.49
CA THR A 491 9.65 24.75 42.36
C THR A 491 10.94 24.08 42.80
N GLN A 492 11.14 22.82 42.43
CA GLN A 492 12.36 22.08 42.72
C GLN A 492 13.51 22.56 41.83
N ILE A 493 14.70 22.74 42.43
CA ILE A 493 15.93 23.04 41.71
C ILE A 493 16.86 21.84 41.83
N SER A 494 17.34 21.35 40.68
CA SER A 494 18.37 20.30 40.61
C SER A 494 19.60 20.85 39.91
N VAL A 495 20.77 20.66 40.52
CA VAL A 495 22.07 21.03 39.94
C VAL A 495 22.73 19.75 39.46
N ILE A 496 23.09 19.68 38.18
CA ILE A 496 23.68 18.52 37.55
C ILE A 496 25.08 18.87 37.06
N THR A 497 26.10 18.17 37.60
CA THR A 497 27.51 18.33 37.24
C THR A 497 28.13 17.03 36.75
N ASP A 498 27.41 15.94 36.76
CA ASP A 498 27.85 14.65 36.28
C ASP A 498 27.99 14.63 34.75
N LYS A 499 29.16 14.21 34.25
CA LYS A 499 29.47 14.26 32.80
C LYS A 499 28.58 13.39 31.91
N GLU A 500 28.17 12.23 32.40
CA GLU A 500 27.28 11.34 31.62
C GLU A 500 25.88 11.91 31.52
N GLN A 501 25.38 12.46 32.63
CA GLN A 501 24.07 13.14 32.64
C GLN A 501 24.10 14.43 31.79
N LEU A 502 25.16 15.24 31.87
CA LEU A 502 25.30 16.44 31.02
C LEU A 502 25.28 16.10 29.53
N ALA A 503 25.96 15.04 29.12
CA ALA A 503 25.96 14.58 27.74
C ALA A 503 24.54 14.22 27.24
N SER A 504 23.67 13.70 28.11
CA SER A 504 22.28 13.34 27.78
C SER A 504 21.38 14.54 27.47
N PHE A 505 21.75 15.74 27.93
CA PHE A 505 21.02 16.99 27.65
C PHE A 505 21.47 17.70 26.38
N GLY A 506 22.57 17.28 25.75
CA GLY A 506 23.08 17.84 24.50
C GLY A 506 23.51 19.32 24.58
N VAL A 507 23.80 19.83 25.79
CA VAL A 507 24.22 21.22 25.97
C VAL A 507 25.70 21.42 25.68
N LYS A 508 26.05 22.59 25.14
CA LYS A 508 27.42 22.98 24.84
C LYS A 508 28.18 23.31 26.14
N ARG A 509 29.51 23.18 26.11
CA ARG A 509 30.39 23.56 27.23
C ARG A 509 30.37 25.08 27.43
N GLY A 510 30.26 25.52 28.68
CA GLY A 510 30.30 26.94 29.06
C GLY A 510 29.78 27.17 30.48
N PRO A 511 29.74 28.44 30.98
CA PRO A 511 29.18 28.72 32.29
C PRO A 511 27.74 28.26 32.34
N ALA A 512 27.25 27.93 33.53
CA ALA A 512 26.04 27.21 33.82
C ALA A 512 24.83 27.45 32.90
N THR A 513 24.20 26.38 32.46
CA THR A 513 23.00 26.36 31.62
C THR A 513 21.74 26.19 32.46
N ILE A 514 20.64 26.85 32.12
CA ILE A 514 19.36 26.69 32.79
C ILE A 514 18.31 26.08 31.87
N LEU A 515 17.68 25.00 32.37
CA LEU A 515 16.47 24.43 31.77
C LEU A 515 15.29 24.65 32.74
N VAL A 516 14.18 25.14 32.23
CA VAL A 516 12.92 25.26 32.95
C VAL A 516 11.93 24.29 32.35
N ASN A 517 11.44 23.33 33.13
CA ASN A 517 10.58 22.24 32.66
C ASN A 517 11.19 21.53 31.42
N TYR A 518 12.50 21.20 31.51
CA TYR A 518 13.28 20.54 30.45
C TYR A 518 13.40 21.34 29.12
N LYS A 519 13.03 22.62 29.13
CA LYS A 519 13.24 23.52 27.97
C LYS A 519 14.46 24.38 28.23
N LEU A 520 15.43 24.35 27.33
CA LEU A 520 16.59 25.21 27.36
C LEU A 520 16.16 26.69 27.33
N LYS A 521 16.58 27.46 28.33
CA LYS A 521 16.28 28.88 28.46
C LYS A 521 17.51 29.74 28.26
N SER A 522 18.66 29.33 28.77
CA SER A 522 19.95 29.97 28.54
C SER A 522 21.06 28.95 28.55
N GLU A 523 22.06 29.19 27.71
CA GLU A 523 23.29 28.41 27.63
C GLU A 523 24.46 29.40 27.54
N VAL A 524 25.54 29.17 28.31
CA VAL A 524 26.77 29.98 28.28
C VAL A 524 26.64 31.39 28.89
N ILE A 525 25.46 31.97 29.02
CA ILE A 525 25.22 33.29 29.55
C ILE A 525 24.35 33.21 30.81
N ILE A 526 24.81 33.81 31.91
CA ILE A 526 24.00 33.93 33.13
C ILE A 526 22.98 35.06 32.92
N PRO A 527 21.67 34.74 32.89
CA PRO A 527 20.62 35.71 32.65
C PRO A 527 20.39 36.63 33.87
N SER A 528 19.81 37.81 33.64
CA SER A 528 19.43 38.68 34.76
C SER A 528 18.27 38.08 35.57
N LEU A 529 18.14 38.53 36.82
CA LEU A 529 17.07 38.08 37.71
C LEU A 529 15.66 38.25 37.11
N ASP A 530 15.42 39.38 36.41
CA ASP A 530 14.12 39.65 35.81
C ASP A 530 13.81 38.73 34.64
N VAL A 531 14.80 38.35 33.86
CA VAL A 531 14.64 37.35 32.79
C VAL A 531 14.33 35.96 33.38
N ILE A 532 15.01 35.57 34.47
CA ILE A 532 14.74 34.32 35.16
C ILE A 532 13.31 34.32 35.73
N LYS A 533 12.85 35.41 36.33
CA LYS A 533 11.48 35.55 36.82
C LYS A 533 10.45 35.35 35.72
N GLU A 534 10.67 35.93 34.54
CA GLU A 534 9.79 35.77 33.38
C GLU A 534 9.65 34.29 32.98
N TRP A 535 10.76 33.56 32.99
CA TRP A 535 10.75 32.13 32.66
C TRP A 535 10.08 31.24 33.70
N ILE A 536 10.04 31.68 34.94
CA ILE A 536 9.47 30.95 36.09
C ILE A 536 8.01 31.36 36.36
N LYS A 537 7.50 32.44 35.78
CA LYS A 537 6.11 32.90 36.00
C LYS A 537 5.07 31.80 35.70
N ASP A 538 5.32 31.01 34.65
CA ASP A 538 4.41 29.96 34.15
C ASP A 538 4.78 28.55 34.67
N VAL A 539 5.68 28.44 35.62
CA VAL A 539 6.20 27.21 36.21
C VAL A 539 5.43 26.77 37.45
#